data_d5cf2a9c57ff266708a55dcfa63a8f73
#
_entry.id   d5cf2a9c57ff266708a55dcfa63a8f73
#
_cell.length_a   1.000
_cell.length_b   1.000
_cell.length_c   1.000
_cell.angle_alpha   90.00
_cell.angle_beta   90.00
_cell.angle_gamma   90.00
#
_symmetry.space_group_name_H-M   'P 1'
#
loop_
_entity.id
_entity.type
_entity.pdbx_description
1 polymer ?
#
loop_
_entity_poly.entity_id
_entity_poly.type
_entity_poly.pdbx_seq_one_letter_code
_entity_poly.pdbx_strand_id
1 'polypeptide(L)'
;MKRLATLVALVLAVTAQGVSAQTLKAVKDRGMLNCGANGSLAGFGLPDAQGKWAGLDVDFCRAIAAAVLNDANKVKYVPLSAKDRFTALQSGEVDVLARNTTWTSSRDTSLGLNFVGVNYYDGQGFMVRKSLKVNSALELNSASICVQQGTTTELNLADFFGANKMQLKSVTFATANEAVKAYDAGRCDAYTTDASALYAERLRVTNPDDHVILPEIISKEPLGPVVRHGDDQWYDIVKWTLFAMIDAEELNVSSKTLDEAMKSPNPEIKRFIGTEGNYGEQLGLTKDWAVRIVKQVGNYGESFERNVGMGSPLKIERGLNKLWTKGGIQYAPPIR
;
A
#
# COMPACT_ATOMS: atom_id res chain seq x y z
N MET A 1 -0.74 -36.37 -70.01
CA MET A 1 -0.07 -36.70 -68.80
C MET A 1 0.02 -35.38 -67.95
N LYS A 2 -0.94 -35.17 -67.09
CA LYS A 2 -0.98 -33.99 -66.21
C LYS A 2 -0.55 -34.42 -64.83
N ARG A 3 0.56 -33.89 -64.31
CA ARG A 3 1.05 -34.14 -62.97
C ARG A 3 0.40 -33.12 -62.04
N LEU A 4 -0.43 -33.63 -61.17
CA LEU A 4 -1.01 -32.84 -60.04
C LEU A 4 0.05 -32.73 -58.93
N ALA A 5 0.50 -31.52 -58.67
CA ALA A 5 1.36 -31.22 -57.51
C ALA A 5 0.48 -30.80 -56.32
N THR A 6 0.39 -31.67 -55.31
CA THR A 6 -0.31 -31.41 -54.07
C THR A 6 0.62 -30.65 -53.13
N LEU A 7 0.37 -29.34 -52.90
CA LEU A 7 1.01 -28.56 -51.87
C LEU A 7 0.35 -28.88 -50.52
N VAL A 8 1.09 -29.52 -49.62
CA VAL A 8 0.72 -29.69 -48.22
C VAL A 8 1.18 -28.44 -47.47
N ALA A 9 0.23 -27.56 -47.14
CA ALA A 9 0.49 -26.43 -46.26
C ALA A 9 0.52 -26.91 -44.81
N LEU A 10 1.70 -27.00 -44.21
CA LEU A 10 1.91 -27.28 -42.79
C LEU A 10 1.60 -26.01 -41.99
N VAL A 11 0.39 -25.92 -41.42
CA VAL A 11 0.02 -24.85 -40.50
C VAL A 11 0.68 -25.15 -39.15
N LEU A 12 1.79 -24.49 -38.86
CA LEU A 12 2.36 -24.41 -37.51
C LEU A 12 1.40 -23.57 -36.65
N ALA A 13 0.52 -24.23 -35.91
CA ALA A 13 -0.18 -23.60 -34.79
C ALA A 13 0.84 -23.28 -33.67
N VAL A 14 1.39 -22.07 -33.68
CA VAL A 14 2.10 -21.53 -32.52
C VAL A 14 1.04 -21.34 -31.45
N THR A 15 0.91 -22.30 -30.54
CA THR A 15 0.20 -22.11 -29.29
C THR A 15 1.00 -21.08 -28.52
N ALA A 16 0.52 -19.84 -28.54
CA ALA A 16 0.94 -18.83 -27.57
C ALA A 16 0.51 -19.35 -26.18
N GLN A 17 1.34 -20.18 -25.57
CA GLN A 17 1.25 -20.42 -24.14
C GLN A 17 1.51 -19.05 -23.51
N GLY A 18 0.45 -18.42 -23.02
CA GLY A 18 0.58 -17.24 -22.19
C GLY A 18 1.58 -17.59 -21.10
N VAL A 19 2.73 -16.95 -21.13
CA VAL A 19 3.70 -17.01 -20.03
C VAL A 19 3.00 -16.30 -18.89
N SER A 20 2.19 -17.04 -18.13
CA SER A 20 1.76 -16.62 -16.80
C SER A 20 3.05 -16.39 -16.04
N ALA A 21 3.39 -15.14 -15.80
CA ALA A 21 4.60 -14.79 -15.10
C ALA A 21 4.47 -15.38 -13.70
N GLN A 22 5.17 -16.48 -13.44
CA GLN A 22 5.24 -17.10 -12.13
C GLN A 22 6.12 -16.22 -11.25
N THR A 23 5.53 -15.15 -10.72
CA THR A 23 6.26 -14.16 -9.90
C THR A 23 6.88 -14.84 -8.68
N LEU A 24 6.18 -15.80 -8.07
CA LEU A 24 6.73 -16.60 -6.97
C LEU A 24 8.06 -17.27 -7.35
N LYS A 25 8.12 -17.92 -8.53
CA LYS A 25 9.34 -18.56 -9.00
C LYS A 25 10.46 -17.54 -9.23
N ALA A 26 10.15 -16.43 -9.89
CA ALA A 26 11.11 -15.37 -10.17
C ALA A 26 11.70 -14.76 -8.87
N VAL A 27 10.85 -14.52 -7.86
CA VAL A 27 11.27 -14.02 -6.55
C VAL A 27 12.16 -15.05 -5.83
N LYS A 28 11.79 -16.35 -5.86
CA LYS A 28 12.60 -17.42 -5.24
C LYS A 28 13.94 -17.60 -5.95
N ASP A 29 13.96 -17.63 -7.29
CA ASP A 29 15.19 -17.80 -8.08
C ASP A 29 16.17 -16.63 -7.89
N ARG A 30 15.65 -15.41 -7.81
CA ARG A 30 16.42 -14.18 -7.56
C ARG A 30 16.84 -14.05 -6.09
N GLY A 31 16.15 -14.72 -5.17
CA GLY A 31 16.35 -14.61 -3.72
C GLY A 31 16.06 -13.22 -3.16
N MET A 32 15.22 -12.43 -3.84
CA MET A 32 14.92 -11.04 -3.51
C MET A 32 13.52 -10.65 -4.01
N LEU A 33 12.75 -9.94 -3.19
CA LEU A 33 11.49 -9.29 -3.57
C LEU A 33 11.76 -7.88 -4.10
N ASN A 34 11.30 -7.53 -5.29
CA ASN A 34 11.30 -6.15 -5.77
C ASN A 34 9.98 -5.48 -5.36
N CYS A 35 10.06 -4.50 -4.48
CA CYS A 35 8.90 -3.78 -3.93
C CYS A 35 8.89 -2.33 -4.40
N GLY A 36 7.85 -1.92 -5.11
CA GLY A 36 7.61 -0.51 -5.44
C GLY A 36 7.10 0.23 -4.21
N ALA A 37 7.84 1.24 -3.75
CA ALA A 37 7.58 2.00 -2.54
C ALA A 37 7.54 3.51 -2.80
N ASN A 38 7.08 4.29 -1.82
CA ASN A 38 6.99 5.75 -1.98
C ASN A 38 8.38 6.42 -2.05
N GLY A 39 9.25 6.15 -1.11
CA GLY A 39 10.59 6.74 -1.02
C GLY A 39 10.66 8.14 -0.41
N SER A 40 9.53 8.75 -0.06
CA SER A 40 9.52 10.12 0.50
C SER A 40 8.46 10.36 1.59
N LEU A 41 7.60 9.38 1.88
CA LEU A 41 6.49 9.53 2.82
C LEU A 41 6.80 8.83 4.14
N ALA A 42 7.05 9.61 5.18
CA ALA A 42 7.24 9.08 6.53
C ALA A 42 6.01 8.30 7.00
N GLY A 43 6.23 7.22 7.73
CA GLY A 43 5.18 6.31 8.19
C GLY A 43 4.73 5.27 7.17
N PHE A 44 4.92 5.50 5.88
CA PHE A 44 4.53 4.55 4.80
C PHE A 44 5.75 3.96 4.08
N GLY A 45 6.63 4.77 3.54
CA GLY A 45 7.82 4.30 2.85
C GLY A 45 8.86 5.39 2.71
N LEU A 46 9.87 5.38 3.58
CA LEU A 46 10.95 6.36 3.61
C LEU A 46 12.25 5.69 4.04
N PRO A 47 13.35 5.82 3.25
CA PRO A 47 14.67 5.46 3.73
C PRO A 47 15.25 6.52 4.66
N ASP A 48 15.97 6.10 5.70
CA ASP A 48 16.78 7.00 6.53
C ASP A 48 18.09 7.40 5.83
N ALA A 49 18.92 8.18 6.49
CA ALA A 49 20.20 8.64 5.96
C ALA A 49 21.22 7.50 5.68
N GLN A 50 21.00 6.34 6.29
CA GLN A 50 21.80 5.12 6.08
C GLN A 50 21.20 4.20 5.01
N GLY A 51 20.08 4.60 4.38
CA GLY A 51 19.37 3.82 3.38
C GLY A 51 18.48 2.72 3.94
N LYS A 52 18.24 2.68 5.26
CA LYS A 52 17.33 1.72 5.88
C LYS A 52 15.90 2.21 5.73
N TRP A 53 15.09 1.39 5.08
CA TRP A 53 13.68 1.69 4.84
C TRP A 53 12.80 1.41 6.06
N ALA A 54 11.81 2.27 6.27
CA ALA A 54 10.78 2.13 7.32
C ALA A 54 9.42 2.63 6.82
N GLY A 55 8.34 2.08 7.37
CA GLY A 55 6.96 2.44 7.06
C GLY A 55 6.02 1.25 6.98
N LEU A 56 4.72 1.52 6.98
CA LEU A 56 3.66 0.50 6.92
C LEU A 56 3.74 -0.34 5.63
N ASP A 57 3.96 0.32 4.49
CA ASP A 57 4.12 -0.35 3.20
C ASP A 57 5.45 -1.11 3.11
N VAL A 58 6.49 -0.60 3.74
CA VAL A 58 7.80 -1.27 3.87
C VAL A 58 7.67 -2.55 4.69
N ASP A 59 6.98 -2.50 5.82
CA ASP A 59 6.73 -3.67 6.66
C ASP A 59 5.90 -4.72 5.92
N PHE A 60 4.95 -4.29 5.09
CA PHE A 60 4.18 -5.22 4.28
C PHE A 60 5.07 -5.96 3.26
N CYS A 61 5.97 -5.28 2.57
CA CYS A 61 6.93 -5.94 1.67
C CYS A 61 7.89 -6.86 2.44
N ARG A 62 8.30 -6.48 3.64
CA ARG A 62 9.09 -7.35 4.54
C ARG A 62 8.32 -8.60 4.96
N ALA A 63 7.01 -8.47 5.19
CA ALA A 63 6.14 -9.61 5.52
C ALA A 63 6.07 -10.60 4.34
N ILE A 64 5.92 -10.13 3.10
CA ILE A 64 5.96 -10.98 1.91
C ILE A 64 7.32 -11.70 1.81
N ALA A 65 8.42 -10.98 1.98
CA ALA A 65 9.77 -11.57 1.92
C ALA A 65 10.00 -12.59 3.04
N ALA A 66 9.50 -12.33 4.25
CA ALA A 66 9.53 -13.31 5.35
C ALA A 66 8.74 -14.57 5.00
N ALA A 67 7.54 -14.44 4.45
CA ALA A 67 6.70 -15.58 4.06
C ALA A 67 7.35 -16.42 2.94
N VAL A 68 7.87 -15.76 1.88
CA VAL A 68 8.34 -16.40 0.65
C VAL A 68 9.79 -16.86 0.74
N LEU A 69 10.67 -16.03 1.32
CA LEU A 69 12.13 -16.20 1.33
C LEU A 69 12.69 -16.52 2.73
N ASN A 70 11.84 -16.58 3.76
CA ASN A 70 12.24 -16.74 5.15
C ASN A 70 13.23 -15.68 5.67
N ASP A 71 13.23 -14.50 5.04
CA ASP A 71 14.08 -13.38 5.46
C ASP A 71 13.41 -12.06 5.07
N ALA A 72 12.92 -11.32 6.06
CA ALA A 72 12.27 -10.02 5.89
C ALA A 72 13.19 -8.94 5.31
N ASN A 73 14.51 -9.16 5.27
CA ASN A 73 15.46 -8.20 4.70
C ASN A 73 15.73 -8.45 3.21
N LYS A 74 15.19 -9.52 2.64
CA LYS A 74 15.33 -9.85 1.21
C LYS A 74 14.37 -9.03 0.34
N VAL A 75 14.40 -7.71 0.51
CA VAL A 75 13.59 -6.75 -0.25
C VAL A 75 14.48 -5.71 -0.90
N LYS A 76 14.30 -5.55 -2.20
CA LYS A 76 14.83 -4.41 -2.96
C LYS A 76 13.69 -3.39 -3.13
N TYR A 77 13.81 -2.24 -2.51
CA TYR A 77 12.85 -1.15 -2.66
C TYR A 77 13.18 -0.33 -3.90
N VAL A 78 12.15 -0.06 -4.70
CA VAL A 78 12.21 0.81 -5.88
C VAL A 78 11.34 2.03 -5.58
N PRO A 79 11.94 3.23 -5.36
CA PRO A 79 11.17 4.44 -5.12
C PRO A 79 10.45 4.87 -6.41
N LEU A 80 9.12 5.00 -6.33
CA LEU A 80 8.27 5.31 -7.48
C LEU A 80 7.43 6.56 -7.23
N SER A 81 7.30 7.42 -8.26
CA SER A 81 6.37 8.53 -8.23
C SER A 81 4.90 8.06 -8.32
N ALA A 82 3.94 8.95 -8.06
CA ALA A 82 2.53 8.63 -8.27
C ALA A 82 2.21 8.30 -9.74
N LYS A 83 2.95 8.91 -10.67
CA LYS A 83 2.76 8.72 -12.12
C LYS A 83 3.37 7.42 -12.63
N ASP A 84 4.55 7.02 -12.13
CA ASP A 84 5.33 5.92 -12.70
C ASP A 84 4.99 4.56 -12.09
N ARG A 85 4.37 4.53 -10.89
CA ARG A 85 4.17 3.31 -10.10
C ARG A 85 3.43 2.18 -10.85
N PHE A 86 2.42 2.52 -11.64
CA PHE A 86 1.65 1.50 -12.35
C PHE A 86 2.42 0.93 -13.54
N THR A 87 3.15 1.77 -14.28
CA THR A 87 4.00 1.32 -15.38
C THR A 87 5.12 0.41 -14.90
N ALA A 88 5.75 0.75 -13.76
CA ALA A 88 6.79 -0.10 -13.14
C ALA A 88 6.23 -1.47 -12.71
N LEU A 89 5.00 -1.52 -12.19
CA LEU A 89 4.36 -2.79 -11.86
C LEU A 89 3.98 -3.58 -13.11
N GLN A 90 3.38 -2.94 -14.12
CA GLN A 90 2.97 -3.57 -15.38
C GLN A 90 4.16 -4.14 -16.15
N SER A 91 5.29 -3.45 -16.19
CA SER A 91 6.51 -3.89 -16.87
C SER A 91 7.25 -5.03 -16.16
N GLY A 92 6.89 -5.32 -14.89
CA GLY A 92 7.59 -6.32 -14.09
C GLY A 92 8.89 -5.81 -13.44
N GLU A 93 9.14 -4.50 -13.45
CA GLU A 93 10.25 -3.89 -12.69
C GLU A 93 10.11 -4.17 -11.19
N VAL A 94 8.87 -4.16 -10.70
CA VAL A 94 8.53 -4.57 -9.34
C VAL A 94 7.56 -5.75 -9.33
N ASP A 95 7.66 -6.59 -8.31
CA ASP A 95 6.82 -7.78 -8.11
C ASP A 95 5.49 -7.41 -7.42
N VAL A 96 5.52 -6.40 -6.59
CA VAL A 96 4.41 -5.84 -5.82
C VAL A 96 4.58 -4.34 -5.70
N LEU A 97 3.48 -3.62 -5.71
CA LEU A 97 3.43 -2.19 -5.42
C LEU A 97 2.78 -1.99 -4.05
N ALA A 98 3.56 -1.63 -3.04
CA ALA A 98 3.11 -1.18 -1.72
C ALA A 98 3.56 0.29 -1.55
N ARG A 99 2.65 1.22 -1.94
CA ARG A 99 3.02 2.63 -2.12
C ARG A 99 1.79 3.53 -1.93
N ASN A 100 1.16 3.45 -0.76
CA ASN A 100 -0.04 4.23 -0.43
C ASN A 100 -0.94 4.44 -1.66
N THR A 101 -1.37 3.34 -2.27
CA THR A 101 -2.09 3.36 -3.55
C THR A 101 -3.58 3.18 -3.31
N THR A 102 -4.38 4.19 -3.62
CA THR A 102 -5.83 4.16 -3.49
C THR A 102 -6.45 3.17 -4.47
N TRP A 103 -7.24 2.25 -3.96
CA TRP A 103 -8.05 1.34 -4.76
C TRP A 103 -9.21 2.09 -5.39
N THR A 104 -9.22 2.15 -6.72
CA THR A 104 -10.33 2.72 -7.49
C THR A 104 -10.73 1.76 -8.61
N SER A 105 -11.97 1.86 -9.06
CA SER A 105 -12.48 1.03 -10.15
C SER A 105 -11.59 1.11 -11.40
N SER A 106 -11.19 2.33 -11.81
CA SER A 106 -10.35 2.50 -13.00
C SER A 106 -8.97 1.87 -12.87
N ARG A 107 -8.34 1.97 -11.69
CA ARG A 107 -7.02 1.37 -11.42
C ARG A 107 -7.09 -0.15 -11.42
N ASP A 108 -8.16 -0.69 -10.83
CA ASP A 108 -8.36 -2.14 -10.72
C ASP A 108 -8.72 -2.77 -12.07
N THR A 109 -9.62 -2.16 -12.83
CA THR A 109 -10.20 -2.78 -14.04
C THR A 109 -9.48 -2.41 -15.33
N SER A 110 -8.95 -1.18 -15.45
CA SER A 110 -8.43 -0.68 -16.73
C SER A 110 -6.93 -0.84 -16.90
N LEU A 111 -6.18 -1.09 -15.81
CA LEU A 111 -4.72 -1.15 -15.84
C LEU A 111 -4.16 -2.57 -15.80
N GLY A 112 -4.99 -3.61 -15.76
CA GLY A 112 -4.54 -5.01 -15.64
C GLY A 112 -3.88 -5.29 -14.28
N LEU A 113 -4.44 -4.76 -13.22
CA LEU A 113 -3.90 -4.82 -11.86
C LEU A 113 -4.95 -5.35 -10.88
N ASN A 114 -4.50 -6.06 -9.85
CA ASN A 114 -5.31 -6.54 -8.74
C ASN A 114 -4.89 -5.89 -7.43
N PHE A 115 -5.82 -5.24 -6.75
CA PHE A 115 -5.64 -4.86 -5.35
C PHE A 115 -5.86 -6.08 -4.45
N VAL A 116 -4.98 -6.31 -3.49
CA VAL A 116 -5.03 -7.50 -2.64
C VAL A 116 -5.84 -7.32 -1.35
N GLY A 117 -6.24 -6.09 -1.08
CA GLY A 117 -6.97 -5.68 0.12
C GLY A 117 -6.61 -4.25 0.50
N VAL A 118 -7.15 -3.79 1.61
CA VAL A 118 -6.89 -2.43 2.15
C VAL A 118 -6.00 -2.56 3.37
N ASN A 119 -4.76 -2.03 3.28
CA ASN A 119 -3.85 -1.99 4.41
C ASN A 119 -3.94 -0.69 5.21
N TYR A 120 -4.61 0.35 4.66
CA TYR A 120 -4.88 1.59 5.36
C TYR A 120 -6.13 2.28 4.81
N TYR A 121 -7.14 2.48 5.65
CA TYR A 121 -8.34 3.25 5.33
C TYR A 121 -8.06 4.72 5.61
N ASP A 122 -7.99 5.53 4.55
CA ASP A 122 -7.67 6.95 4.59
C ASP A 122 -8.77 7.80 3.93
N GLY A 123 -8.54 9.06 3.89
CA GLY A 123 -9.33 10.06 3.16
C GLY A 123 -8.46 11.27 2.84
N GLN A 124 -8.92 12.14 1.96
CA GLN A 124 -8.22 13.36 1.58
C GLN A 124 -8.61 14.52 2.48
N GLY A 125 -7.63 15.32 2.90
CA GLY A 125 -7.81 16.52 3.70
C GLY A 125 -7.03 17.71 3.15
N PHE A 126 -7.01 18.78 3.93
CA PHE A 126 -6.28 20.02 3.62
C PHE A 126 -5.42 20.44 4.80
N MET A 127 -4.22 20.91 4.51
CA MET A 127 -3.34 21.59 5.47
C MET A 127 -3.23 23.07 5.08
N VAL A 128 -3.40 23.94 6.07
CA VAL A 128 -3.31 25.40 5.90
C VAL A 128 -2.44 26.01 6.99
N ARG A 129 -1.91 27.23 6.73
CA ARG A 129 -1.30 28.01 7.79
C ARG A 129 -2.37 28.59 8.70
N LYS A 130 -2.14 28.61 10.00
CA LYS A 130 -3.03 29.25 10.99
C LYS A 130 -3.28 30.72 10.69
N SER A 131 -2.29 31.41 10.08
CA SER A 131 -2.42 32.80 9.66
C SER A 131 -3.49 33.05 8.62
N LEU A 132 -3.92 32.01 7.86
CA LEU A 132 -5.01 32.11 6.90
C LEU A 132 -6.38 32.30 7.59
N LYS A 133 -6.48 31.90 8.88
CA LYS A 133 -7.68 32.06 9.73
C LYS A 133 -8.93 31.37 9.17
N VAL A 134 -8.77 30.25 8.47
CA VAL A 134 -9.86 29.37 8.02
C VAL A 134 -9.93 28.14 8.93
N ASN A 135 -11.15 27.68 9.18
CA ASN A 135 -11.43 26.53 10.04
C ASN A 135 -12.14 25.39 9.30
N SER A 136 -12.48 25.61 8.05
CA SER A 136 -13.20 24.65 7.18
C SER A 136 -12.65 24.70 5.76
N ALA A 137 -12.61 23.55 5.09
CA ALA A 137 -12.27 23.43 3.68
C ALA A 137 -13.26 24.20 2.78
N LEU A 138 -14.49 24.44 3.25
CA LEU A 138 -15.50 25.26 2.54
C LEU A 138 -15.15 26.75 2.50
N GLU A 139 -14.22 27.20 3.33
CA GLU A 139 -13.71 28.58 3.33
C GLU A 139 -12.55 28.79 2.35
N LEU A 140 -12.11 27.75 1.62
CA LEU A 140 -11.00 27.81 0.66
C LEU A 140 -11.43 28.29 -0.72
N ASN A 141 -12.58 28.92 -0.87
CA ASN A 141 -13.03 29.48 -2.16
C ASN A 141 -12.01 30.48 -2.71
N SER A 142 -11.57 30.29 -3.97
CA SER A 142 -10.53 31.07 -4.64
C SER A 142 -9.11 30.98 -4.03
N ALA A 143 -8.89 30.13 -3.03
CA ALA A 143 -7.55 29.85 -2.52
C ALA A 143 -6.72 29.06 -3.54
N SER A 144 -5.41 29.26 -3.52
CA SER A 144 -4.45 28.48 -4.31
C SER A 144 -4.11 27.18 -3.56
N ILE A 145 -4.30 26.03 -4.23
CA ILE A 145 -4.13 24.72 -3.61
C ILE A 145 -3.01 23.95 -4.29
N CYS A 146 -1.94 23.66 -3.55
CA CYS A 146 -0.87 22.77 -3.99
C CYS A 146 -1.34 21.31 -3.94
N VAL A 147 -1.11 20.55 -5.03
CA VAL A 147 -1.46 19.14 -5.14
C VAL A 147 -0.47 18.38 -6.04
N GLN A 148 -0.28 17.08 -5.81
CA GLN A 148 0.53 16.25 -6.69
C GLN A 148 -0.30 15.72 -7.86
N GLN A 149 0.20 15.85 -9.09
CA GLN A 149 -0.43 15.32 -10.31
C GLN A 149 -0.43 13.78 -10.35
N GLY A 150 -1.41 13.20 -11.06
CA GLY A 150 -1.54 11.76 -11.25
C GLY A 150 -2.04 11.01 -10.00
N THR A 151 -2.63 11.75 -9.07
CA THR A 151 -3.21 11.20 -7.83
C THR A 151 -4.74 11.25 -7.88
N THR A 152 -5.40 10.44 -7.02
CA THR A 152 -6.83 10.58 -6.75
C THR A 152 -7.13 11.93 -6.12
N THR A 153 -6.21 12.45 -5.31
CA THR A 153 -6.38 13.72 -4.60
C THR A 153 -6.43 14.93 -5.54
N GLU A 154 -5.78 14.87 -6.70
CA GLU A 154 -5.94 15.89 -7.77
C GLU A 154 -7.37 15.88 -8.34
N LEU A 155 -7.93 14.69 -8.60
CA LEU A 155 -9.30 14.54 -9.12
C LEU A 155 -10.36 14.95 -8.10
N ASN A 156 -10.25 14.42 -6.87
CA ASN A 156 -11.18 14.73 -5.80
C ASN A 156 -11.20 16.22 -5.42
N LEU A 157 -10.04 16.89 -5.54
CA LEU A 157 -9.96 18.35 -5.33
C LEU A 157 -10.87 19.09 -6.30
N ALA A 158 -10.84 18.74 -7.58
CA ALA A 158 -11.70 19.35 -8.60
C ALA A 158 -13.19 19.05 -8.32
N ASP A 159 -13.51 17.81 -7.97
CA ASP A 159 -14.86 17.37 -7.66
C ASP A 159 -15.42 18.10 -6.42
N PHE A 160 -14.64 18.20 -5.34
CA PHE A 160 -15.05 18.89 -4.12
C PHE A 160 -15.35 20.38 -4.36
N PHE A 161 -14.47 21.07 -5.06
CA PHE A 161 -14.69 22.49 -5.37
C PHE A 161 -15.89 22.69 -6.30
N GLY A 162 -16.03 21.84 -7.33
CA GLY A 162 -17.16 21.86 -8.25
C GLY A 162 -18.51 21.61 -7.55
N ALA A 163 -18.58 20.57 -6.71
CA ALA A 163 -19.79 20.22 -5.97
C ALA A 163 -20.24 21.34 -5.01
N ASN A 164 -19.28 22.06 -4.41
CA ASN A 164 -19.56 23.17 -3.49
C ASN A 164 -19.64 24.55 -4.20
N LYS A 165 -19.60 24.58 -5.54
CA LYS A 165 -19.64 25.82 -6.34
C LYS A 165 -18.52 26.81 -5.97
N MET A 166 -17.38 26.29 -5.59
CA MET A 166 -16.19 27.06 -5.22
C MET A 166 -15.27 27.24 -6.43
N GLN A 167 -14.56 28.35 -6.49
CA GLN A 167 -13.53 28.59 -7.50
C GLN A 167 -12.22 27.92 -7.08
N LEU A 168 -11.74 26.97 -7.89
CA LEU A 168 -10.49 26.26 -7.68
C LEU A 168 -9.33 26.98 -8.40
N LYS A 169 -8.23 27.21 -7.67
CA LYS A 169 -6.92 27.55 -8.23
C LYS A 169 -5.92 26.44 -7.89
N SER A 170 -5.94 25.37 -8.67
CA SER A 170 -5.02 24.25 -8.50
C SER A 170 -3.61 24.59 -8.98
N VAL A 171 -2.60 24.27 -8.16
CA VAL A 171 -1.18 24.37 -8.51
C VAL A 171 -0.59 22.95 -8.40
N THR A 172 -0.36 22.33 -9.56
CA THR A 172 0.06 20.93 -9.65
C THR A 172 1.57 20.78 -9.72
N PHE A 173 2.10 19.73 -9.08
CA PHE A 173 3.52 19.39 -9.03
C PHE A 173 3.76 17.93 -9.41
N ALA A 174 4.92 17.63 -9.98
CA ALA A 174 5.27 16.26 -10.37
C ALA A 174 5.43 15.35 -9.15
N THR A 175 5.94 15.87 -8.04
CA THR A 175 6.21 15.11 -6.81
C THR A 175 5.55 15.75 -5.59
N ALA A 176 5.27 14.93 -4.57
CA ALA A 176 4.78 15.43 -3.27
C ALA A 176 5.80 16.37 -2.60
N ASN A 177 7.11 16.07 -2.76
CA ASN A 177 8.19 16.91 -2.23
C ASN A 177 8.17 18.32 -2.81
N GLU A 178 7.92 18.48 -4.12
CA GLU A 178 7.79 19.80 -4.74
C GLU A 178 6.55 20.53 -4.26
N ALA A 179 5.42 19.81 -4.14
CA ALA A 179 4.16 20.40 -3.70
C ALA A 179 4.25 20.93 -2.25
N VAL A 180 4.80 20.15 -1.32
CA VAL A 180 4.93 20.58 0.08
C VAL A 180 5.96 21.70 0.24
N LYS A 181 7.07 21.68 -0.51
CA LYS A 181 8.05 22.78 -0.52
C LYS A 181 7.45 24.07 -1.07
N ALA A 182 6.66 24.00 -2.13
CA ALA A 182 5.98 25.15 -2.70
C ALA A 182 4.95 25.74 -1.72
N TYR A 183 4.20 24.88 -1.04
CA TYR A 183 3.29 25.29 0.02
C TYR A 183 4.06 25.95 1.19
N ASP A 184 5.12 25.33 1.67
CA ASP A 184 5.95 25.88 2.78
C ASP A 184 6.55 27.24 2.44
N ALA A 185 6.99 27.43 1.19
CA ALA A 185 7.48 28.69 0.66
C ALA A 185 6.37 29.75 0.40
N GLY A 186 5.11 29.48 0.69
CA GLY A 186 4.00 30.42 0.52
C GLY A 186 3.45 30.55 -0.90
N ARG A 187 3.81 29.65 -1.82
CA ARG A 187 3.31 29.67 -3.20
C ARG A 187 1.83 29.27 -3.29
N CYS A 188 1.34 28.46 -2.33
CA CYS A 188 -0.05 28.08 -2.24
C CYS A 188 -0.58 28.41 -0.84
N ASP A 189 -1.89 28.69 -0.76
CA ASP A 189 -2.60 28.96 0.49
C ASP A 189 -2.84 27.68 1.28
N ALA A 190 -3.11 26.57 0.58
CA ALA A 190 -3.30 25.24 1.17
C ALA A 190 -2.53 24.16 0.42
N TYR A 191 -2.30 23.04 1.10
CA TYR A 191 -1.78 21.80 0.53
C TYR A 191 -2.79 20.68 0.77
N THR A 192 -3.06 19.85 -0.25
CA THR A 192 -3.99 18.72 -0.17
C THR A 192 -3.33 17.42 -0.60
N THR A 193 -3.58 16.38 0.17
CA THR A 193 -3.23 14.98 -0.07
C THR A 193 -4.02 14.10 0.89
N ASP A 194 -3.71 12.80 0.95
CA ASP A 194 -4.25 11.88 1.96
C ASP A 194 -4.03 12.45 3.38
N ALA A 195 -5.02 12.32 4.26
CA ALA A 195 -4.96 12.87 5.61
C ALA A 195 -3.76 12.32 6.40
N SER A 196 -3.47 11.02 6.29
CA SER A 196 -2.29 10.43 6.92
C SER A 196 -0.98 11.05 6.41
N ALA A 197 -0.92 11.34 5.10
CA ALA A 197 0.23 12.02 4.50
C ALA A 197 0.36 13.48 4.99
N LEU A 198 -0.76 14.19 5.22
CA LEU A 198 -0.71 15.54 5.80
C LEU A 198 -0.06 15.56 7.18
N TYR A 199 -0.29 14.55 8.03
CA TYR A 199 0.39 14.43 9.32
C TYR A 199 1.90 14.27 9.14
N ALA A 200 2.35 13.48 8.18
CA ALA A 200 3.75 13.30 7.86
C ALA A 200 4.40 14.58 7.29
N GLU A 201 3.74 15.22 6.33
CA GLU A 201 4.26 16.41 5.67
C GLU A 201 4.26 17.64 6.58
N ARG A 202 3.33 17.72 7.54
CA ARG A 202 3.33 18.79 8.56
C ARG A 202 4.60 18.76 9.41
N LEU A 203 5.18 17.60 9.68
CA LEU A 203 6.46 17.51 10.41
C LEU A 203 7.66 18.00 9.61
N ARG A 204 7.51 18.26 8.31
CA ARG A 204 8.58 18.65 7.38
C ARG A 204 8.57 20.11 6.97
N VAL A 205 7.47 20.84 7.25
CA VAL A 205 7.40 22.28 6.99
C VAL A 205 8.18 23.07 8.04
N THR A 206 8.55 24.30 7.71
CA THR A 206 9.49 25.13 8.50
C THR A 206 9.03 25.32 9.95
N ASN A 207 7.76 25.54 10.22
CA ASN A 207 7.19 25.66 11.56
C ASN A 207 5.94 24.77 11.66
N PRO A 208 6.06 23.49 12.03
CA PRO A 208 4.92 22.57 12.07
C PRO A 208 3.73 23.06 12.89
N ASP A 209 3.99 23.79 13.98
CA ASP A 209 2.95 24.32 14.87
C ASP A 209 2.16 25.49 14.28
N ASP A 210 2.66 26.14 13.23
CA ASP A 210 1.95 27.21 12.52
C ASP A 210 0.97 26.66 11.49
N HIS A 211 0.86 25.33 11.33
CA HIS A 211 0.00 24.66 10.37
C HIS A 211 -1.07 23.84 11.07
N VAL A 212 -2.25 23.79 10.44
CA VAL A 212 -3.38 22.98 10.90
C VAL A 212 -3.92 22.15 9.74
N ILE A 213 -4.32 20.91 10.05
CA ILE A 213 -5.08 20.06 9.15
C ILE A 213 -6.56 20.36 9.42
N LEU A 214 -7.29 20.74 8.37
CA LEU A 214 -8.71 21.04 8.48
C LEU A 214 -9.52 19.77 8.77
N PRO A 215 -10.69 19.89 9.41
CA PRO A 215 -11.44 18.72 9.90
C PRO A 215 -12.13 17.91 8.80
N GLU A 216 -12.35 18.49 7.62
CA GLU A 216 -13.09 17.81 6.57
C GLU A 216 -12.24 16.74 5.88
N ILE A 217 -12.83 15.56 5.73
CA ILE A 217 -12.36 14.49 4.88
C ILE A 217 -13.24 14.46 3.63
N ILE A 218 -12.69 14.79 2.48
CA ILE A 218 -13.43 15.05 1.25
C ILE A 218 -13.55 13.84 0.30
N SER A 219 -12.86 12.74 0.62
CA SER A 219 -12.91 11.50 -0.19
C SER A 219 -12.71 10.25 0.65
N LYS A 220 -12.92 9.10 0.02
CA LYS A 220 -12.50 7.79 0.52
C LYS A 220 -11.21 7.41 -0.20
N GLU A 221 -10.16 7.12 0.57
CA GLU A 221 -8.87 6.66 0.06
C GLU A 221 -8.53 5.29 0.69
N PRO A 222 -9.14 4.17 0.18
CA PRO A 222 -8.75 2.84 0.61
C PRO A 222 -7.40 2.49 0.00
N LEU A 223 -6.33 2.61 0.78
CA LEU A 223 -4.97 2.34 0.33
C LEU A 223 -4.69 0.84 0.41
N GLY A 224 -4.12 0.28 -0.64
CA GLY A 224 -3.82 -1.14 -0.68
C GLY A 224 -2.65 -1.50 -1.58
N PRO A 225 -2.00 -2.65 -1.29
CA PRO A 225 -0.99 -3.22 -2.16
C PRO A 225 -1.59 -3.76 -3.45
N VAL A 226 -0.79 -3.74 -4.52
CA VAL A 226 -1.23 -4.07 -5.88
C VAL A 226 -0.26 -5.05 -6.53
N VAL A 227 -0.80 -6.01 -7.28
CA VAL A 227 -0.04 -6.93 -8.13
C VAL A 227 -0.58 -6.92 -9.56
N ARG A 228 0.13 -7.52 -10.51
CA ARG A 228 -0.34 -7.68 -11.89
C ARG A 228 -1.48 -8.70 -11.99
N HIS A 229 -2.35 -8.55 -12.98
CA HIS A 229 -3.28 -9.60 -13.38
C HIS A 229 -2.56 -10.84 -13.92
N GLY A 230 -3.24 -11.98 -13.88
CA GLY A 230 -2.82 -13.22 -14.56
C GLY A 230 -1.80 -14.06 -13.80
N ASP A 231 -1.51 -13.73 -12.54
CA ASP A 231 -0.70 -14.55 -11.61
C ASP A 231 -1.48 -14.75 -10.30
N ASP A 232 -2.48 -15.64 -10.36
CA ASP A 232 -3.40 -15.87 -9.23
C ASP A 232 -2.66 -16.40 -8.00
N GLN A 233 -1.63 -17.23 -8.19
CA GLN A 233 -0.83 -17.72 -7.08
C GLN A 233 -0.11 -16.58 -6.34
N TRP A 234 0.49 -15.64 -7.10
CA TRP A 234 1.16 -14.49 -6.51
C TRP A 234 0.16 -13.56 -5.84
N TYR A 235 -0.99 -13.31 -6.48
CA TYR A 235 -2.09 -12.55 -5.89
C TYR A 235 -2.53 -13.15 -4.55
N ASP A 236 -2.75 -14.47 -4.48
CA ASP A 236 -3.14 -15.14 -3.25
C ASP A 236 -2.07 -15.04 -2.17
N ILE A 237 -0.78 -15.22 -2.50
CA ILE A 237 0.32 -15.07 -1.54
C ILE A 237 0.33 -13.66 -0.94
N VAL A 238 0.25 -12.63 -1.79
CA VAL A 238 0.33 -11.24 -1.33
C VAL A 238 -0.92 -10.87 -0.52
N LYS A 239 -2.10 -11.30 -0.95
CA LYS A 239 -3.38 -11.13 -0.26
C LYS A 239 -3.37 -11.80 1.12
N TRP A 240 -3.01 -13.08 1.17
CA TRP A 240 -2.98 -13.83 2.43
C TRP A 240 -1.87 -13.36 3.37
N THR A 241 -0.80 -12.75 2.86
CA THR A 241 0.20 -12.07 3.70
C THR A 241 -0.44 -10.90 4.47
N LEU A 242 -1.28 -10.08 3.81
CA LEU A 242 -2.02 -9.01 4.48
C LEU A 242 -2.99 -9.58 5.52
N PHE A 243 -3.78 -10.58 5.13
CA PHE A 243 -4.75 -11.19 6.02
C PHE A 243 -4.07 -11.88 7.21
N ALA A 244 -2.95 -12.56 7.01
CA ALA A 244 -2.20 -13.15 8.13
C ALA A 244 -1.71 -12.10 9.13
N MET A 245 -1.32 -10.91 8.69
CA MET A 245 -0.96 -9.83 9.63
C MET A 245 -2.16 -9.35 10.45
N ILE A 246 -3.35 -9.28 9.83
CA ILE A 246 -4.60 -8.85 10.50
C ILE A 246 -5.11 -9.98 11.43
N ASP A 247 -5.16 -11.23 10.95
CA ASP A 247 -5.56 -12.39 11.76
C ASP A 247 -4.65 -12.58 12.98
N ALA A 248 -3.35 -12.38 12.81
CA ALA A 248 -2.40 -12.44 13.93
C ALA A 248 -2.76 -11.42 15.04
N GLU A 249 -3.14 -10.18 14.65
CA GLU A 249 -3.60 -9.20 15.64
C GLU A 249 -4.91 -9.66 16.31
N GLU A 250 -5.86 -10.18 15.55
CA GLU A 250 -7.16 -10.65 16.05
C GLU A 250 -6.99 -11.82 17.03
N LEU A 251 -6.08 -12.74 16.72
CA LEU A 251 -5.75 -13.90 17.55
C LEU A 251 -4.81 -13.54 18.72
N ASN A 252 -4.42 -12.27 18.89
CA ASN A 252 -3.42 -11.81 19.85
C ASN A 252 -2.05 -12.50 19.69
N VAL A 253 -1.72 -12.92 18.48
CA VAL A 253 -0.40 -13.44 18.10
C VAL A 253 0.46 -12.26 17.64
N SER A 254 1.50 -11.96 18.39
CA SER A 254 2.42 -10.84 18.15
C SER A 254 3.87 -11.32 18.18
N SER A 255 4.80 -10.47 17.81
CA SER A 255 6.24 -10.77 17.94
C SER A 255 6.64 -11.11 19.38
N LYS A 256 5.87 -10.64 20.37
CA LYS A 256 6.11 -10.85 21.81
C LYS A 256 5.41 -12.07 22.37
N THR A 257 4.29 -12.50 21.78
CA THR A 257 3.46 -13.61 22.26
C THR A 257 3.56 -14.86 21.38
N LEU A 258 4.43 -14.86 20.38
CA LEU A 258 4.57 -15.96 19.42
C LEU A 258 4.94 -17.30 20.08
N ASP A 259 5.84 -17.29 21.06
CA ASP A 259 6.27 -18.50 21.76
C ASP A 259 5.11 -19.14 22.57
N GLU A 260 4.18 -18.34 23.05
CA GLU A 260 2.94 -18.82 23.70
C GLU A 260 1.97 -19.35 22.65
N ALA A 261 1.81 -18.65 21.54
CA ALA A 261 0.97 -19.08 20.43
C ALA A 261 1.41 -20.46 19.87
N MET A 262 2.72 -20.72 19.80
CA MET A 262 3.27 -22.02 19.36
C MET A 262 2.85 -23.20 20.25
N LYS A 263 2.37 -22.95 21.46
CA LYS A 263 1.90 -23.97 22.43
C LYS A 263 0.39 -23.95 22.61
N SER A 264 -0.32 -23.08 21.89
CA SER A 264 -1.75 -22.86 22.07
C SER A 264 -2.58 -24.09 21.69
N PRO A 265 -3.57 -24.50 22.53
CA PRO A 265 -4.55 -25.50 22.15
C PRO A 265 -5.64 -24.99 21.20
N ASN A 266 -5.74 -23.67 20.99
CA ASN A 266 -6.77 -23.07 20.15
C ASN A 266 -6.63 -23.52 18.68
N PRO A 267 -7.67 -24.15 18.08
CA PRO A 267 -7.59 -24.63 16.70
C PRO A 267 -7.32 -23.55 15.66
N GLU A 268 -7.78 -22.32 15.87
CA GLU A 268 -7.52 -21.19 14.95
C GLU A 268 -6.04 -20.81 14.97
N ILE A 269 -5.44 -20.73 16.18
CA ILE A 269 -4.02 -20.48 16.32
C ILE A 269 -3.20 -21.63 15.73
N LYS A 270 -3.62 -22.90 15.91
CA LYS A 270 -2.94 -24.05 15.32
C LYS A 270 -2.91 -24.00 13.79
N ARG A 271 -4.03 -23.60 13.16
CA ARG A 271 -4.07 -23.39 11.71
C ARG A 271 -3.16 -22.24 11.28
N PHE A 272 -3.22 -21.13 12.02
CA PHE A 272 -2.37 -19.96 11.76
C PHE A 272 -0.87 -20.28 11.83
N ILE A 273 -0.43 -21.01 12.86
CA ILE A 273 0.98 -21.38 13.03
C ILE A 273 1.41 -22.60 12.19
N GLY A 274 0.49 -23.23 11.45
CA GLY A 274 0.78 -24.35 10.55
C GLY A 274 0.98 -25.70 11.21
N THR A 275 0.56 -25.89 12.48
CA THR A 275 0.58 -27.20 13.16
C THR A 275 -0.66 -28.02 12.83
N GLU A 276 -1.69 -27.43 12.24
CA GLU A 276 -2.90 -28.07 11.75
C GLU A 276 -3.23 -27.54 10.34
N GLY A 277 -3.57 -28.45 9.41
CA GLY A 277 -3.83 -28.11 8.01
C GLY A 277 -2.56 -27.94 7.18
N ASN A 278 -2.77 -27.56 5.89
CA ASN A 278 -1.72 -27.40 4.87
C ASN A 278 -1.84 -26.08 4.11
N TYR A 279 -2.24 -25.02 4.80
CA TYR A 279 -2.58 -23.73 4.18
C TYR A 279 -1.37 -23.01 3.54
N GLY A 280 -0.17 -23.22 4.10
CA GLY A 280 1.06 -22.72 3.48
C GLY A 280 1.38 -23.42 2.17
N GLU A 281 1.25 -24.75 2.12
CA GLU A 281 1.53 -25.55 0.93
C GLU A 281 0.54 -25.25 -0.20
N GLN A 282 -0.72 -24.96 0.13
CA GLN A 282 -1.72 -24.51 -0.86
C GLN A 282 -1.32 -23.20 -1.55
N LEU A 283 -0.59 -22.32 -0.85
CA LEU A 283 0.00 -21.11 -1.41
C LEU A 283 1.35 -21.37 -2.13
N GLY A 284 1.89 -22.58 -2.08
CA GLY A 284 3.24 -22.90 -2.56
C GLY A 284 4.34 -22.41 -1.62
N LEU A 285 4.00 -22.20 -0.34
CA LEU A 285 4.89 -21.80 0.74
C LEU A 285 5.10 -22.96 1.73
N THR A 286 5.86 -22.74 2.80
CA THR A 286 6.03 -23.70 3.89
C THR A 286 4.94 -23.50 4.95
N LYS A 287 4.72 -24.53 5.79
CA LYS A 287 3.68 -24.51 6.83
C LYS A 287 3.78 -23.32 7.78
N ASP A 288 5.01 -22.88 8.06
CA ASP A 288 5.34 -21.83 9.02
C ASP A 288 5.37 -20.42 8.42
N TRP A 289 4.83 -20.23 7.21
CA TRP A 289 4.88 -18.93 6.48
C TRP A 289 4.33 -17.75 7.31
N ALA A 290 3.19 -17.94 7.99
CA ALA A 290 2.59 -16.91 8.84
C ALA A 290 3.39 -16.65 10.13
N VAL A 291 3.97 -17.71 10.71
CA VAL A 291 4.89 -17.60 11.86
C VAL A 291 6.11 -16.73 11.49
N ARG A 292 6.67 -16.91 10.28
CA ARG A 292 7.81 -16.12 9.80
C ARG A 292 7.47 -14.65 9.71
N ILE A 293 6.25 -14.30 9.24
CA ILE A 293 5.77 -12.92 9.17
C ILE A 293 5.78 -12.32 10.58
N VAL A 294 5.08 -12.94 11.53
CA VAL A 294 4.96 -12.42 12.88
C VAL A 294 6.31 -12.33 13.59
N LYS A 295 7.14 -13.35 13.45
CA LYS A 295 8.48 -13.39 14.07
C LYS A 295 9.39 -12.27 13.60
N GLN A 296 9.36 -11.93 12.30
CA GLN A 296 10.34 -11.03 11.69
C GLN A 296 9.80 -9.61 11.50
N VAL A 297 8.48 -9.45 11.43
CA VAL A 297 7.83 -8.15 11.17
C VAL A 297 6.83 -7.79 12.26
N GLY A 298 6.14 -8.76 12.82
CA GLY A 298 5.02 -8.56 13.74
C GLY A 298 3.66 -8.62 13.02
N ASN A 299 2.59 -8.42 13.79
CA ASN A 299 1.24 -8.34 13.27
C ASN A 299 0.89 -6.94 12.75
N TYR A 300 -0.34 -6.77 12.21
CA TYR A 300 -0.79 -5.49 11.66
C TYR A 300 -0.78 -4.36 12.70
N GLY A 301 -1.24 -4.62 13.92
CA GLY A 301 -1.25 -3.63 15.01
C GLY A 301 0.16 -3.17 15.38
N GLU A 302 1.12 -4.09 15.48
CA GLU A 302 2.52 -3.75 15.77
C GLU A 302 3.12 -2.88 14.66
N SER A 303 2.84 -3.22 13.38
CA SER A 303 3.30 -2.44 12.24
C SER A 303 2.66 -1.05 12.21
N PHE A 304 1.34 -0.96 12.45
CA PHE A 304 0.63 0.31 12.51
C PHE A 304 1.20 1.22 13.60
N GLU A 305 1.32 0.71 14.84
CA GLU A 305 1.74 1.51 15.99
C GLU A 305 3.16 2.08 15.84
N ARG A 306 4.11 1.29 15.32
CA ARG A 306 5.50 1.77 15.18
C ARG A 306 5.68 2.73 14.01
N ASN A 307 4.86 2.64 12.95
CA ASN A 307 5.05 3.42 11.73
C ASN A 307 4.19 4.68 11.67
N VAL A 308 2.93 4.59 12.02
CA VAL A 308 1.95 5.70 11.89
C VAL A 308 1.20 5.98 13.19
N GLY A 309 1.07 5.00 14.09
CA GLY A 309 0.30 5.08 15.31
C GLY A 309 0.93 5.90 16.43
N MET A 310 0.44 5.73 17.62
CA MET A 310 0.87 6.49 18.80
C MET A 310 2.34 6.23 19.18
N GLY A 311 2.92 5.11 18.76
CA GLY A 311 4.34 4.79 18.90
C GLY A 311 5.25 5.52 17.91
N SER A 312 4.70 6.20 16.92
CA SER A 312 5.43 6.94 15.87
C SER A 312 5.42 8.45 16.11
N PRO A 313 6.26 9.22 15.40
CA PRO A 313 6.18 10.68 15.40
C PRO A 313 4.85 11.23 14.86
N LEU A 314 4.13 10.48 14.03
CA LEU A 314 2.88 10.91 13.38
C LEU A 314 1.71 10.96 14.37
N LYS A 315 1.70 10.11 15.39
CA LYS A 315 0.66 10.08 16.43
C LYS A 315 -0.75 9.93 15.88
N ILE A 316 -0.94 9.16 14.80
CA ILE A 316 -2.24 8.96 14.17
C ILE A 316 -3.03 7.90 14.96
N GLU A 317 -4.24 8.26 15.38
CA GLU A 317 -5.16 7.30 15.97
C GLU A 317 -5.64 6.29 14.92
N ARG A 318 -5.84 5.03 15.34
CA ARG A 318 -6.22 3.97 14.41
C ARG A 318 -7.55 4.21 13.69
N GLY A 319 -8.54 4.83 14.34
CA GLY A 319 -9.85 5.11 13.73
C GLY A 319 -10.44 3.89 13.02
N LEU A 320 -10.76 4.02 11.73
CA LEU A 320 -11.25 2.93 10.88
C LEU A 320 -10.24 1.78 10.73
N ASN A 321 -8.97 2.03 10.95
CA ASN A 321 -7.91 1.02 10.86
C ASN A 321 -7.82 0.08 12.07
N LYS A 322 -8.72 0.22 13.06
CA LYS A 322 -8.90 -0.78 14.12
C LYS A 322 -9.51 -2.06 13.54
N LEU A 323 -9.28 -3.18 14.23
CA LEU A 323 -10.00 -4.43 13.94
C LEU A 323 -11.52 -4.23 14.05
N TRP A 324 -12.29 -4.98 13.29
CA TRP A 324 -13.75 -5.00 13.35
C TRP A 324 -14.29 -5.28 14.76
N THR A 325 -13.60 -6.13 15.53
CA THR A 325 -13.92 -6.42 16.94
C THR A 325 -13.65 -5.25 17.90
N LYS A 326 -12.94 -4.21 17.44
CA LYS A 326 -12.57 -3.02 18.22
C LYS A 326 -13.15 -1.73 17.65
N GLY A 327 -14.22 -1.85 16.85
CA GLY A 327 -14.94 -0.71 16.28
C GLY A 327 -14.31 -0.08 15.04
N GLY A 328 -13.39 -0.77 14.37
CA GLY A 328 -12.85 -0.41 13.06
C GLY A 328 -13.46 -1.25 11.95
N ILE A 329 -12.79 -1.28 10.80
CA ILE A 329 -13.21 -2.05 9.63
C ILE A 329 -12.08 -2.92 9.04
N GLN A 330 -10.94 -3.07 9.76
CA GLN A 330 -9.96 -4.09 9.39
C GLN A 330 -10.53 -5.47 9.69
N TYR A 331 -10.73 -6.25 8.63
CA TYR A 331 -11.38 -7.55 8.64
C TYR A 331 -10.66 -8.49 7.68
N ALA A 332 -10.18 -9.62 8.16
CA ALA A 332 -9.55 -10.65 7.35
C ALA A 332 -10.39 -11.93 7.34
N PRO A 333 -10.46 -12.66 6.22
CA PRO A 333 -11.03 -14.01 6.19
C PRO A 333 -10.17 -14.97 7.03
N PRO A 334 -10.80 -15.92 7.76
CA PRO A 334 -10.05 -16.84 8.60
C PRO A 334 -9.22 -17.85 7.79
N ILE A 335 -8.06 -18.25 8.29
CA ILE A 335 -7.25 -19.34 7.75
C ILE A 335 -7.93 -20.67 8.11
N ARG A 336 -8.64 -21.26 7.10
CA ARG A 336 -9.46 -22.45 7.36
C ARG A 336 -9.63 -23.30 6.10
#